data_b14e70109bacd482170f8e0ae36a8e74
#
_entry.id   b14e70109bacd482170f8e0ae36a8e74
#
_cell.length_a   1.000
_cell.length_b   1.000
_cell.length_c   1.000
_cell.angle_alpha   90.00
_cell.angle_beta   90.00
_cell.angle_gamma   90.00
#
_symmetry.space_group_name_H-M   'P 1'
#
loop_
_entity.id
_entity.type
_entity.pdbx_description
1 polymer ?
#
loop_
_entity_poly.entity_id
_entity_poly.type
_entity_poly.pdbx_seq_one_letter_code
_entity_poly.pdbx_strand_id
1 'polypeptide(L)'
;MDAFFAAVEQRDNPELRGKPIAVGFDGPRGVVSTASYEARRFGVHSAQSIAQAKRLCPDLNIVPCRHEHYKEVSQQIHHIFQDYTDLIEPISIDEAFLDVTHNKKGIELAVDVAREIKARIKAETGLTASAGISYCKFLAKVASDYRKPDGICTIHPDKALDFISQLPVEDFWGVGKKTLQKMHYMGIYRGADLRKVSEQHLVEVFGKAGHVFYHFARGIDNRPVVTYRERKSVGCEQTFLEDIYTPSAVIIQLYHTVLELLTRIARSEFEGRTLTLKIKFADFTQITRSISQDKILKSKADILPLSKLLLKQVEYSSAHPIRLIGPVSYTHLRAHETV
;
A
#
# COMPACT_ATOMS: atom_id res chain seq x y z
N MET A 1 -1.57 -5.70 10.98
CA MET A 1 -1.96 -7.10 11.24
C MET A 1 -0.87 -8.04 10.74
N ASP A 2 -0.91 -9.29 11.12
CA ASP A 2 0.08 -10.29 10.69
C ASP A 2 -0.49 -11.11 9.53
N ALA A 3 0.11 -11.00 8.33
CA ALA A 3 -0.31 -11.64 7.09
C ALA A 3 -1.83 -11.56 6.84
N PHE A 4 -2.42 -10.39 7.00
CA PHE A 4 -3.85 -10.15 7.25
C PHE A 4 -4.80 -10.96 6.37
N PHE A 5 -4.77 -10.84 5.04
CA PHE A 5 -5.69 -11.59 4.19
C PHE A 5 -5.50 -13.11 4.33
N ALA A 6 -4.26 -13.57 4.35
CA ALA A 6 -3.98 -15.00 4.53
C ALA A 6 -4.43 -15.50 5.91
N ALA A 7 -4.23 -14.70 6.96
CA ALA A 7 -4.68 -15.05 8.31
C ALA A 7 -6.22 -15.13 8.40
N VAL A 8 -6.95 -14.21 7.73
CA VAL A 8 -8.42 -14.28 7.64
C VAL A 8 -8.86 -15.56 6.94
N GLU A 9 -8.23 -15.93 5.82
CA GLU A 9 -8.58 -17.17 5.10
C GLU A 9 -8.29 -18.43 5.94
N GLN A 10 -7.16 -18.50 6.65
CA GLN A 10 -6.81 -19.62 7.54
C GLN A 10 -7.72 -19.69 8.80
N ARG A 11 -8.22 -18.53 9.27
CA ARG A 11 -9.20 -18.46 10.36
C ARG A 11 -10.54 -19.05 9.91
N ASP A 12 -11.05 -18.59 8.76
CA ASP A 12 -12.38 -18.94 8.26
C ASP A 12 -12.44 -20.34 7.69
N ASN A 13 -11.35 -20.85 7.14
CA ASN A 13 -11.25 -22.23 6.65
C ASN A 13 -10.18 -23.01 7.42
N PRO A 14 -10.58 -23.86 8.39
CA PRO A 14 -9.65 -24.66 9.18
C PRO A 14 -8.74 -25.58 8.35
N GLU A 15 -9.16 -26.01 7.18
CA GLU A 15 -8.35 -26.86 6.30
C GLU A 15 -7.11 -26.15 5.74
N LEU A 16 -7.08 -24.81 5.75
CA LEU A 16 -5.93 -24.01 5.31
C LEU A 16 -4.92 -23.75 6.43
N ARG A 17 -5.26 -24.08 7.68
CA ARG A 17 -4.39 -23.80 8.83
C ARG A 17 -3.10 -24.64 8.76
N GLY A 18 -1.98 -23.97 8.99
CA GLY A 18 -0.65 -24.61 8.94
C GLY A 18 -0.17 -24.95 7.54
N LYS A 19 -0.96 -24.68 6.50
CA LYS A 19 -0.56 -24.88 5.10
C LYS A 19 -0.02 -23.61 4.47
N PRO A 20 0.94 -23.70 3.53
CA PRO A 20 1.35 -22.55 2.75
C PRO A 20 0.20 -22.09 1.83
N ILE A 21 -0.25 -20.86 2.05
CA ILE A 21 -1.28 -20.23 1.21
C ILE A 21 -0.82 -18.88 0.69
N ALA A 22 -1.32 -18.52 -0.49
CA ALA A 22 -1.24 -17.18 -1.04
C ALA A 22 -2.63 -16.72 -1.46
N VAL A 23 -3.03 -15.55 -1.02
CA VAL A 23 -4.26 -14.91 -1.46
C VAL A 23 -3.97 -14.18 -2.77
N GLY A 24 -4.75 -14.47 -3.81
CA GLY A 24 -4.54 -13.89 -5.14
C GLY A 24 -5.40 -14.55 -6.20
N PHE A 25 -5.17 -14.16 -7.45
CA PHE A 25 -5.84 -14.75 -8.61
C PHE A 25 -4.96 -15.86 -9.21
N ASP A 26 -5.46 -17.10 -9.24
CA ASP A 26 -4.75 -18.25 -9.84
C ASP A 26 -4.91 -18.22 -11.37
N GLY A 27 -4.06 -17.46 -12.03
CA GLY A 27 -4.09 -17.31 -13.48
C GLY A 27 -2.76 -16.79 -14.04
N PRO A 28 -2.60 -16.74 -15.38
CA PRO A 28 -1.33 -16.42 -16.04
C PRO A 28 -0.70 -15.09 -15.62
N ARG A 29 -1.53 -14.12 -15.21
CA ARG A 29 -1.11 -12.76 -14.75
C ARG A 29 -1.44 -12.52 -13.28
N GLY A 30 -1.73 -13.60 -12.53
CA GLY A 30 -2.05 -13.52 -11.12
C GLY A 30 -0.85 -13.06 -10.30
N VAL A 31 -1.13 -12.31 -9.25
CA VAL A 31 -0.14 -11.74 -8.32
C VAL A 31 -0.57 -12.10 -6.89
N VAL A 32 0.42 -12.40 -6.06
CA VAL A 32 0.22 -12.62 -4.62
C VAL A 32 -0.16 -11.29 -3.96
N SER A 33 -1.36 -11.21 -3.39
CA SER A 33 -1.77 -10.08 -2.54
C SER A 33 -1.14 -10.21 -1.15
N THR A 34 -1.26 -11.39 -0.54
CA THR A 34 -0.65 -11.70 0.77
C THR A 34 -0.28 -13.17 0.82
N ALA A 35 0.86 -13.50 1.40
CA ALA A 35 1.32 -14.87 1.65
C ALA A 35 1.25 -15.18 3.15
N SER A 36 0.84 -16.38 3.52
CA SER A 36 0.91 -16.88 4.91
C SER A 36 2.36 -17.03 5.37
N TYR A 37 2.59 -17.09 6.67
CA TYR A 37 3.94 -17.28 7.20
C TYR A 37 4.55 -18.63 6.78
N GLU A 38 3.73 -19.65 6.61
CA GLU A 38 4.14 -20.94 6.06
C GLU A 38 4.67 -20.77 4.63
N ALA A 39 3.99 -20.00 3.78
CA ALA A 39 4.43 -19.74 2.40
C ALA A 39 5.67 -18.84 2.35
N ARG A 40 5.79 -17.86 3.25
CA ARG A 40 6.95 -16.97 3.35
C ARG A 40 8.26 -17.70 3.62
N ARG A 41 8.23 -18.85 4.32
CA ARG A 41 9.42 -19.71 4.56
C ARG A 41 10.04 -20.22 3.27
N PHE A 42 9.27 -20.31 2.19
CA PHE A 42 9.72 -20.70 0.86
C PHE A 42 10.09 -19.49 -0.03
N GLY A 43 10.10 -18.26 0.53
CA GLY A 43 10.37 -17.03 -0.22
C GLY A 43 9.17 -16.48 -1.01
N VAL A 44 7.96 -16.95 -0.73
CA VAL A 44 6.74 -16.38 -1.32
C VAL A 44 6.39 -15.07 -0.61
N HIS A 45 6.16 -14.00 -1.38
CA HIS A 45 5.87 -12.67 -0.83
C HIS A 45 4.85 -11.89 -1.69
N SER A 46 4.26 -10.84 -1.14
CA SER A 46 3.35 -9.94 -1.84
C SER A 46 3.98 -9.32 -3.09
N ALA A 47 3.16 -9.04 -4.09
CA ALA A 47 3.54 -8.52 -5.41
C ALA A 47 4.33 -9.51 -6.31
N GLN A 48 4.62 -10.72 -5.85
CA GLN A 48 5.23 -11.77 -6.66
C GLN A 48 4.19 -12.40 -7.59
N SER A 49 4.59 -12.82 -8.82
CA SER A 49 3.66 -13.55 -9.68
C SER A 49 3.30 -14.92 -9.09
N ILE A 50 2.05 -15.34 -9.25
CA ILE A 50 1.60 -16.68 -8.79
C ILE A 50 2.44 -17.79 -9.43
N ALA A 51 2.81 -17.67 -10.69
CA ALA A 51 3.67 -18.63 -11.35
C ALA A 51 5.05 -18.77 -10.67
N GLN A 52 5.65 -17.67 -10.24
CA GLN A 52 6.92 -17.70 -9.49
C GLN A 52 6.70 -18.26 -8.08
N ALA A 53 5.63 -17.85 -7.41
CA ALA A 53 5.30 -18.33 -6.07
C ALA A 53 5.11 -19.87 -6.05
N LYS A 54 4.41 -20.44 -7.04
CA LYS A 54 4.25 -21.89 -7.19
C LYS A 54 5.58 -22.64 -7.46
N ARG A 55 6.54 -22.00 -8.15
CA ARG A 55 7.87 -22.59 -8.34
C ARG A 55 8.67 -22.67 -7.03
N LEU A 56 8.51 -21.66 -6.17
CA LEU A 56 9.19 -21.62 -4.86
C LEU A 56 8.53 -22.54 -3.84
N CYS A 57 7.22 -22.70 -3.90
CA CYS A 57 6.43 -23.51 -3.01
C CYS A 57 5.46 -24.37 -3.83
N PRO A 58 5.84 -25.60 -4.24
CA PRO A 58 4.99 -26.48 -5.06
C PRO A 58 3.63 -26.79 -4.43
N ASP A 59 3.57 -26.91 -3.09
CA ASP A 59 2.35 -27.20 -2.32
C ASP A 59 1.54 -25.91 -1.97
N LEU A 60 1.82 -24.79 -2.65
CA LEU A 60 1.17 -23.54 -2.38
C LEU A 60 -0.31 -23.56 -2.78
N ASN A 61 -1.20 -23.33 -1.81
CA ASN A 61 -2.62 -23.19 -2.07
C ASN A 61 -2.94 -21.74 -2.41
N ILE A 62 -3.54 -21.51 -3.60
CA ILE A 62 -3.97 -20.18 -4.00
C ILE A 62 -5.43 -19.99 -3.62
N VAL A 63 -5.71 -18.92 -2.87
CA VAL A 63 -7.04 -18.59 -2.37
C VAL A 63 -7.51 -17.27 -3.01
N PRO A 64 -8.72 -17.21 -3.57
CA PRO A 64 -9.28 -15.98 -4.13
C PRO A 64 -9.42 -14.87 -3.09
N CYS A 65 -9.25 -13.60 -3.52
CA CYS A 65 -9.44 -12.44 -2.66
C CYS A 65 -10.92 -12.21 -2.32
N ARG A 66 -11.23 -12.01 -1.05
CA ARG A 66 -12.56 -11.63 -0.54
C ARG A 66 -12.52 -10.19 0.04
N HIS A 67 -12.25 -9.19 -0.81
CA HIS A 67 -11.97 -7.82 -0.38
C HIS A 67 -13.03 -7.21 0.54
N GLU A 68 -14.33 -7.43 0.29
CA GLU A 68 -15.39 -6.88 1.13
C GLU A 68 -15.35 -7.52 2.53
N HIS A 69 -15.11 -8.83 2.62
CA HIS A 69 -14.96 -9.51 3.90
C HIS A 69 -13.74 -9.02 4.69
N TYR A 70 -12.61 -8.76 4.01
CA TYR A 70 -11.44 -8.16 4.68
C TYR A 70 -11.72 -6.76 5.22
N LYS A 71 -12.56 -5.96 4.54
CA LYS A 71 -13.01 -4.67 5.05
C LYS A 71 -13.87 -4.80 6.31
N GLU A 72 -14.79 -5.76 6.36
CA GLU A 72 -15.61 -6.04 7.54
C GLU A 72 -14.73 -6.38 8.74
N VAL A 73 -13.76 -7.27 8.57
CA VAL A 73 -12.80 -7.63 9.62
C VAL A 73 -11.95 -6.44 10.04
N SER A 74 -11.48 -5.64 9.08
CA SER A 74 -10.74 -4.41 9.34
C SER A 74 -11.58 -3.43 10.17
N GLN A 75 -12.87 -3.25 9.89
CA GLN A 75 -13.77 -2.40 10.66
C GLN A 75 -13.92 -2.90 12.11
N GLN A 76 -14.01 -4.20 12.34
CA GLN A 76 -14.04 -4.76 13.70
C GLN A 76 -12.77 -4.37 14.47
N ILE A 77 -11.60 -4.47 13.84
CA ILE A 77 -10.33 -4.08 14.44
C ILE A 77 -10.30 -2.57 14.72
N HIS A 78 -10.78 -1.74 13.80
CA HIS A 78 -10.86 -0.29 14.00
C HIS A 78 -11.79 0.09 15.15
N HIS A 79 -12.91 -0.62 15.38
CA HIS A 79 -13.75 -0.40 16.56
C HIS A 79 -12.99 -0.68 17.86
N ILE A 80 -12.14 -1.73 17.88
CA ILE A 80 -11.28 -1.97 19.05
C ILE A 80 -10.35 -0.77 19.29
N PHE A 81 -9.72 -0.20 18.24
CA PHE A 81 -8.85 0.97 18.39
C PHE A 81 -9.59 2.18 18.96
N GLN A 82 -10.83 2.42 18.51
CA GLN A 82 -11.67 3.54 18.96
C GLN A 82 -12.00 3.52 20.45
N ASP A 83 -11.97 2.35 21.08
CA ASP A 83 -12.15 2.23 22.54
C ASP A 83 -10.97 2.80 23.34
N TYR A 84 -9.82 3.01 22.69
CA TYR A 84 -8.60 3.52 23.34
C TYR A 84 -8.28 4.95 22.96
N THR A 85 -8.55 5.36 21.73
CA THR A 85 -8.26 6.72 21.25
C THR A 85 -9.11 7.09 20.05
N ASP A 86 -9.37 8.38 19.86
CA ASP A 86 -9.95 8.93 18.62
C ASP A 86 -8.87 9.35 17.61
N LEU A 87 -7.60 9.43 18.07
CA LEU A 87 -6.47 9.80 17.22
C LEU A 87 -5.93 8.56 16.49
N ILE A 88 -6.64 8.15 15.44
CA ILE A 88 -6.32 6.99 14.61
C ILE A 88 -6.06 7.45 13.18
N GLU A 89 -4.89 7.15 12.64
CA GLU A 89 -4.54 7.37 11.24
C GLU A 89 -4.40 6.02 10.52
N PRO A 90 -5.37 5.59 9.72
CA PRO A 90 -5.23 4.40 8.88
C PRO A 90 -4.14 4.60 7.82
N ILE A 91 -3.24 3.63 7.70
CA ILE A 91 -2.19 3.58 6.65
C ILE A 91 -2.66 2.67 5.51
N SER A 92 -3.26 1.55 5.87
CA SER A 92 -3.82 0.55 4.96
C SER A 92 -5.10 -0.06 5.55
N ILE A 93 -5.60 -1.12 4.94
CA ILE A 93 -6.77 -1.85 5.46
C ILE A 93 -6.47 -2.57 6.79
N ASP A 94 -5.19 -2.84 7.09
CA ASP A 94 -4.75 -3.64 8.23
C ASP A 94 -3.68 -2.96 9.10
N GLU A 95 -3.37 -1.70 8.83
CA GLU A 95 -2.37 -0.91 9.56
C GLU A 95 -2.93 0.46 9.93
N ALA A 96 -2.64 0.91 11.16
CA ALA A 96 -2.96 2.25 11.63
C ALA A 96 -1.92 2.75 12.64
N PHE A 97 -1.71 4.06 12.67
CA PHE A 97 -1.10 4.73 13.82
C PHE A 97 -2.18 5.14 14.82
N LEU A 98 -1.88 4.94 16.08
CA LEU A 98 -2.70 5.36 17.19
C LEU A 98 -1.88 6.30 18.08
N ASP A 99 -2.37 7.51 18.34
CA ASP A 99 -1.81 8.33 19.40
C ASP A 99 -2.55 8.02 20.70
N VAL A 100 -1.85 7.39 21.62
CA VAL A 100 -2.37 6.93 22.91
C VAL A 100 -1.84 7.74 24.10
N THR A 101 -1.22 8.90 23.82
CA THR A 101 -0.68 9.81 24.83
C THR A 101 -1.76 10.16 25.87
N HIS A 102 -2.97 10.42 25.40
CA HIS A 102 -4.15 10.64 26.23
C HIS A 102 -5.24 9.63 25.86
N ASN A 103 -5.01 8.35 26.24
CA ASN A 103 -5.96 7.30 25.90
C ASN A 103 -7.20 7.30 26.79
N LYS A 104 -8.32 6.80 26.25
CA LYS A 104 -9.64 6.79 26.91
C LYS A 104 -9.71 5.89 28.14
N LYS A 105 -8.79 4.94 28.29
CA LYS A 105 -8.75 3.97 29.39
C LYS A 105 -7.92 4.45 30.58
N GLY A 106 -7.19 5.56 30.44
CA GLY A 106 -6.30 6.05 31.49
C GLY A 106 -5.10 5.12 31.76
N ILE A 107 -4.72 4.31 30.77
CA ILE A 107 -3.55 3.40 30.88
C ILE A 107 -2.29 4.24 30.75
N GLU A 108 -1.40 4.17 31.73
CA GLU A 108 -0.22 5.02 31.79
C GLU A 108 0.81 4.70 30.70
N LEU A 109 1.07 3.40 30.46
CA LEU A 109 2.10 2.99 29.52
C LEU A 109 1.52 2.58 28.16
N ALA A 110 2.01 3.19 27.08
CA ALA A 110 1.59 2.87 25.72
C ALA A 110 1.82 1.39 25.35
N VAL A 111 2.82 0.73 25.95
CA VAL A 111 3.06 -0.70 25.77
C VAL A 111 1.94 -1.56 26.36
N ASP A 112 1.31 -1.14 27.43
CA ASP A 112 0.19 -1.88 28.04
C ASP A 112 -1.09 -1.66 27.25
N VAL A 113 -1.31 -0.44 26.70
CA VAL A 113 -2.36 -0.20 25.70
C VAL A 113 -2.19 -1.16 24.50
N ALA A 114 -0.99 -1.29 23.98
CA ALA A 114 -0.71 -2.19 22.85
C ALA A 114 -0.94 -3.67 23.19
N ARG A 115 -0.60 -4.10 24.40
CA ARG A 115 -0.88 -5.48 24.89
C ARG A 115 -2.36 -5.76 24.97
N GLU A 116 -3.12 -4.82 25.53
CA GLU A 116 -4.58 -4.96 25.66
C GLU A 116 -5.27 -4.97 24.30
N ILE A 117 -4.92 -4.06 23.40
CA ILE A 117 -5.42 -4.04 22.01
C ILE A 117 -5.14 -5.36 21.29
N LYS A 118 -3.91 -5.88 21.35
CA LYS A 118 -3.54 -7.15 20.73
C LYS A 118 -4.34 -8.32 21.31
N ALA A 119 -4.49 -8.37 22.64
CA ALA A 119 -5.28 -9.42 23.32
C ALA A 119 -6.74 -9.38 22.88
N ARG A 120 -7.34 -8.21 22.77
CA ARG A 120 -8.71 -8.01 22.29
C ARG A 120 -8.86 -8.41 20.82
N ILE A 121 -7.95 -7.98 19.94
CA ILE A 121 -7.96 -8.41 18.53
C ILE A 121 -7.98 -9.94 18.45
N LYS A 122 -7.12 -10.62 19.21
CA LYS A 122 -7.06 -12.07 19.20
C LYS A 122 -8.34 -12.73 19.76
N ALA A 123 -8.90 -12.19 20.83
CA ALA A 123 -10.12 -12.71 21.45
C ALA A 123 -11.36 -12.49 20.57
N GLU A 124 -11.50 -11.29 19.98
CA GLU A 124 -12.69 -10.89 19.24
C GLU A 124 -12.67 -11.34 17.76
N THR A 125 -11.48 -11.42 17.15
CA THR A 125 -11.35 -11.74 15.72
C THR A 125 -10.61 -13.04 15.42
N GLY A 126 -9.96 -13.67 16.39
CA GLY A 126 -9.11 -14.84 16.19
C GLY A 126 -7.79 -14.55 15.46
N LEU A 127 -7.47 -13.28 15.16
CA LEU A 127 -6.30 -12.87 14.41
C LEU A 127 -5.21 -12.33 15.33
N THR A 128 -3.96 -12.31 14.84
CA THR A 128 -2.84 -11.67 15.53
C THR A 128 -2.45 -10.33 14.90
N ALA A 129 -1.93 -9.44 15.73
CA ALA A 129 -1.36 -8.17 15.32
C ALA A 129 0.02 -7.99 15.95
N SER A 130 0.92 -7.29 15.26
CA SER A 130 2.19 -6.83 15.83
C SER A 130 2.14 -5.33 16.09
N ALA A 131 2.69 -4.91 17.21
CA ALA A 131 2.66 -3.51 17.64
C ALA A 131 4.07 -2.95 17.82
N GLY A 132 4.28 -1.77 17.25
CA GLY A 132 5.48 -0.96 17.48
C GLY A 132 5.12 0.27 18.31
N ILE A 133 5.85 0.51 19.38
CA ILE A 133 5.63 1.60 20.32
C ILE A 133 6.85 2.52 20.31
N SER A 134 6.60 3.80 20.04
CA SER A 134 7.64 4.82 20.13
C SER A 134 7.03 6.22 20.21
N TYR A 135 7.87 7.23 20.34
CA TYR A 135 7.48 8.63 20.46
C TYR A 135 7.17 9.31 19.12
N CYS A 136 7.39 8.61 17.98
CA CYS A 136 7.11 9.14 16.65
C CYS A 136 6.67 8.04 15.67
N LYS A 137 5.98 8.43 14.60
CA LYS A 137 5.38 7.49 13.62
C LYS A 137 6.44 6.65 12.89
N PHE A 138 7.57 7.23 12.53
CA PHE A 138 8.65 6.49 11.86
C PHE A 138 9.12 5.31 12.69
N LEU A 139 9.51 5.55 13.94
CA LEU A 139 10.02 4.49 14.82
C LEU A 139 8.94 3.49 15.22
N ALA A 140 7.71 3.94 15.45
CA ALA A 140 6.60 3.05 15.73
C ALA A 140 6.33 2.10 14.54
N LYS A 141 6.38 2.60 13.30
CA LYS A 141 6.23 1.76 12.10
C LYS A 141 7.34 0.73 11.96
N VAL A 142 8.60 1.14 12.10
CA VAL A 142 9.75 0.21 12.05
C VAL A 142 9.66 -0.83 13.18
N ALA A 143 9.36 -0.39 14.41
CA ALA A 143 9.20 -1.28 15.56
C ALA A 143 8.11 -2.33 15.35
N SER A 144 7.01 -1.97 14.66
CA SER A 144 5.90 -2.91 14.41
C SER A 144 6.29 -4.09 13.53
N ASP A 145 7.30 -3.92 12.68
CA ASP A 145 7.80 -4.97 11.78
C ASP A 145 8.93 -5.81 12.41
N TYR A 146 9.59 -5.30 13.44
CA TYR A 146 10.83 -5.86 13.99
C TYR A 146 10.67 -7.24 14.65
N ARG A 147 9.50 -7.53 15.23
CA ARG A 147 9.21 -8.80 15.94
C ARG A 147 7.97 -9.52 15.42
N LYS A 148 7.64 -9.37 14.15
CA LYS A 148 6.54 -10.12 13.51
C LYS A 148 6.83 -11.63 13.46
N PRO A 149 5.82 -12.50 13.62
CA PRO A 149 4.40 -12.23 13.91
C PRO A 149 4.13 -12.12 15.43
N ASP A 150 2.95 -11.59 15.75
CA ASP A 150 2.39 -11.47 17.12
C ASP A 150 3.32 -10.76 18.13
N GLY A 151 4.21 -9.91 17.61
CA GLY A 151 5.24 -9.25 18.39
C GLY A 151 4.80 -7.93 19.02
N ILE A 152 5.58 -7.49 20.00
CA ILE A 152 5.59 -6.13 20.55
C ILE A 152 7.04 -5.65 20.57
N CYS A 153 7.28 -4.47 20.05
CA CYS A 153 8.59 -3.83 20.10
C CYS A 153 8.43 -2.37 20.54
N THR A 154 9.14 -1.97 21.60
CA THR A 154 9.20 -0.59 22.08
C THR A 154 10.58 -0.02 21.81
N ILE A 155 10.63 1.13 21.15
CA ILE A 155 11.85 1.91 20.96
C ILE A 155 11.74 3.16 21.82
N HIS A 156 12.47 3.16 22.95
CA HIS A 156 12.53 4.28 23.88
C HIS A 156 13.35 5.44 23.30
N PRO A 157 13.01 6.71 23.59
CA PRO A 157 13.77 7.87 23.11
C PRO A 157 15.28 7.76 23.34
N ASP A 158 15.72 7.35 24.54
CA ASP A 158 17.13 7.22 24.90
C ASP A 158 17.90 6.16 24.07
N LYS A 159 17.18 5.22 23.46
CA LYS A 159 17.75 4.12 22.63
C LYS A 159 17.49 4.32 21.13
N ALA A 160 16.76 5.36 20.77
CA ALA A 160 16.33 5.56 19.40
C ALA A 160 17.52 5.75 18.43
N LEU A 161 18.50 6.56 18.80
CA LEU A 161 19.67 6.82 17.93
C LEU A 161 20.57 5.58 17.80
N ASP A 162 20.72 4.80 18.85
CA ASP A 162 21.48 3.54 18.81
C ASP A 162 20.77 2.53 17.91
N PHE A 163 19.45 2.38 18.08
CA PHE A 163 18.62 1.53 17.25
C PHE A 163 18.70 1.94 15.76
N ILE A 164 18.48 3.21 15.45
CA ILE A 164 18.54 3.74 14.08
C ILE A 164 19.94 3.52 13.48
N SER A 165 21.01 3.66 14.27
CA SER A 165 22.38 3.47 13.80
C SER A 165 22.62 2.08 13.24
N GLN A 166 22.03 1.06 13.84
CA GLN A 166 22.15 -0.35 13.44
C GLN A 166 21.13 -0.76 12.39
N LEU A 167 20.04 0.02 12.22
CA LEU A 167 18.93 -0.32 11.32
C LEU A 167 19.41 -0.32 9.86
N PRO A 168 19.23 -1.42 9.10
CA PRO A 168 19.45 -1.44 7.66
C PRO A 168 18.60 -0.40 6.96
N VAL A 169 19.13 0.27 5.92
CA VAL A 169 18.36 1.32 5.23
C VAL A 169 17.15 0.79 4.47
N GLU A 170 17.14 -0.47 4.11
CA GLU A 170 15.97 -1.16 3.53
C GLU A 170 14.77 -1.23 4.46
N ASP A 171 15.01 -1.19 5.78
CA ASP A 171 13.96 -1.20 6.81
C ASP A 171 13.46 0.21 7.17
N PHE A 172 14.04 1.25 6.58
CA PHE A 172 13.53 2.61 6.74
C PHE A 172 12.20 2.77 6.02
N TRP A 173 11.20 3.28 6.73
CA TRP A 173 9.91 3.55 6.15
C TRP A 173 10.00 4.47 4.93
N GLY A 174 9.53 4.02 3.80
CA GLY A 174 9.55 4.73 2.52
C GLY A 174 10.74 4.40 1.61
N VAL A 175 11.67 3.54 2.05
CA VAL A 175 12.77 3.06 1.22
C VAL A 175 12.31 1.85 0.41
N GLY A 176 11.96 2.10 -0.86
CA GLY A 176 11.67 1.04 -1.84
C GLY A 176 12.90 0.62 -2.62
N LYS A 177 12.79 -0.44 -3.44
CA LYS A 177 13.91 -1.03 -4.21
C LYS A 177 14.78 -0.02 -4.96
N LYS A 178 14.17 0.96 -5.65
CA LYS A 178 14.93 1.99 -6.40
C LYS A 178 15.69 2.95 -5.49
N THR A 179 15.10 3.33 -4.37
CA THR A 179 15.75 4.18 -3.35
C THR A 179 16.89 3.44 -2.70
N LEU A 180 16.69 2.16 -2.34
CA LEU A 180 17.70 1.29 -1.77
C LEU A 180 18.93 1.17 -2.68
N GLN A 181 18.74 0.92 -3.98
CA GLN A 181 19.83 0.86 -4.94
C GLN A 181 20.65 2.15 -4.98
N LYS A 182 19.99 3.32 -4.96
CA LYS A 182 20.69 4.61 -4.91
C LYS A 182 21.45 4.79 -3.60
N MET A 183 20.86 4.42 -2.45
CA MET A 183 21.53 4.47 -1.15
C MET A 183 22.79 3.59 -1.13
N HIS A 184 22.69 2.34 -1.61
CA HIS A 184 23.84 1.43 -1.70
C HIS A 184 24.96 1.98 -2.62
N TYR A 185 24.58 2.58 -3.76
CA TYR A 185 25.55 3.25 -4.65
C TYR A 185 26.29 4.40 -3.96
N MET A 186 25.65 5.08 -3.01
CA MET A 186 26.26 6.14 -2.18
C MET A 186 27.04 5.59 -0.98
N GLY A 187 27.14 4.26 -0.81
CA GLY A 187 27.78 3.64 0.36
C GLY A 187 26.95 3.72 1.64
N ILE A 188 25.64 3.93 1.54
CA ILE A 188 24.72 4.03 2.66
C ILE A 188 24.03 2.68 2.82
N TYR A 189 24.35 1.94 3.88
CA TYR A 189 23.80 0.61 4.19
C TYR A 189 22.97 0.60 5.48
N ARG A 190 23.27 1.50 6.41
CA ARG A 190 22.62 1.60 7.73
C ARG A 190 22.30 3.04 8.08
N GLY A 191 21.46 3.23 9.09
CA GLY A 191 21.12 4.55 9.60
C GLY A 191 22.33 5.36 10.06
N ALA A 192 23.38 4.71 10.59
CA ALA A 192 24.64 5.38 10.91
C ALA A 192 25.31 6.01 9.69
N ASP A 193 25.27 5.37 8.52
CA ASP A 193 25.83 5.90 7.28
C ASP A 193 24.97 7.06 6.76
N LEU A 194 23.64 6.87 6.75
CA LEU A 194 22.68 7.89 6.34
C LEU A 194 22.82 9.17 7.17
N ARG A 195 23.12 9.05 8.47
CA ARG A 195 23.32 10.20 9.38
C ARG A 195 24.55 11.05 9.03
N LYS A 196 25.58 10.46 8.40
CA LYS A 196 26.79 11.18 7.98
C LYS A 196 26.58 12.06 6.75
N VAL A 197 25.52 11.80 5.98
CA VAL A 197 25.22 12.54 4.74
C VAL A 197 24.51 13.85 5.08
N SER A 198 24.89 14.92 4.39
CA SER A 198 24.25 16.23 4.54
C SER A 198 22.83 16.22 4.01
N GLU A 199 21.96 17.05 4.59
CA GLU A 199 20.58 17.21 4.14
C GLU A 199 20.52 17.68 2.69
N GLN A 200 21.35 18.65 2.33
CA GLN A 200 21.42 19.17 0.97
C GLN A 200 21.68 18.04 -0.05
N HIS A 201 22.67 17.19 0.20
CA HIS A 201 23.01 16.10 -0.71
C HIS A 201 21.89 15.05 -0.80
N LEU A 202 21.23 14.72 0.33
CA LEU A 202 20.08 13.83 0.31
C LEU A 202 18.89 14.42 -0.49
N VAL A 203 18.68 15.73 -0.40
CA VAL A 203 17.64 16.43 -1.18
C VAL A 203 17.98 16.47 -2.67
N GLU A 204 19.23 16.69 -3.02
CA GLU A 204 19.70 16.65 -4.43
C GLU A 204 19.42 15.28 -5.07
N VAL A 205 19.65 14.17 -4.34
CA VAL A 205 19.51 12.80 -4.87
C VAL A 205 18.09 12.27 -4.79
N PHE A 206 17.36 12.56 -3.70
CA PHE A 206 16.06 11.95 -3.37
C PHE A 206 14.89 12.95 -3.37
N GLY A 207 15.15 14.22 -3.69
CA GLY A 207 14.14 15.27 -3.64
C GLY A 207 13.54 15.43 -2.24
N LYS A 208 12.23 15.60 -2.17
CA LYS A 208 11.49 15.74 -0.89
C LYS A 208 11.72 14.58 0.08
N ALA A 209 11.95 13.37 -0.43
CA ALA A 209 12.25 12.21 0.41
C ALA A 209 13.60 12.36 1.13
N GLY A 210 14.55 13.10 0.58
CA GLY A 210 15.83 13.38 1.19
C GLY A 210 15.71 14.09 2.54
N HIS A 211 14.82 15.09 2.65
CA HIS A 211 14.49 15.73 3.93
C HIS A 211 13.98 14.70 4.96
N VAL A 212 13.07 13.82 4.51
CA VAL A 212 12.49 12.81 5.40
C VAL A 212 13.56 11.85 5.90
N PHE A 213 14.41 11.34 5.02
CA PHE A 213 15.49 10.43 5.40
C PHE A 213 16.53 11.07 6.32
N TYR A 214 16.86 12.34 6.08
CA TYR A 214 17.77 13.10 6.96
C TYR A 214 17.25 13.18 8.39
N HIS A 215 15.95 13.50 8.57
CA HIS A 215 15.32 13.59 9.88
C HIS A 215 15.13 12.21 10.52
N PHE A 216 14.72 11.21 9.77
CA PHE A 216 14.56 9.84 10.26
C PHE A 216 15.87 9.27 10.80
N ALA A 217 17.00 9.49 10.11
CA ALA A 217 18.31 9.04 10.59
C ALA A 217 18.73 9.68 11.93
N ARG A 218 18.08 10.78 12.32
CA ARG A 218 18.27 11.53 13.59
C ARG A 218 17.17 11.29 14.62
N GLY A 219 16.24 10.36 14.33
CA GLY A 219 15.13 10.06 15.22
C GLY A 219 14.06 11.15 15.25
N ILE A 220 14.01 12.01 14.25
CA ILE A 220 13.07 13.13 14.19
C ILE A 220 11.95 12.81 13.21
N ASP A 221 10.71 12.78 13.71
CA ASP A 221 9.50 12.72 12.90
C ASP A 221 8.36 13.43 13.65
N ASN A 222 8.18 14.70 13.35
CA ASN A 222 7.21 15.56 14.02
C ASN A 222 5.81 15.52 13.39
N ARG A 223 5.55 14.57 12.48
CA ARG A 223 4.24 14.43 11.85
C ARG A 223 3.22 13.94 12.88
N PRO A 224 2.13 14.68 13.11
CA PRO A 224 1.07 14.22 14.01
C PRO A 224 0.32 13.02 13.41
N VAL A 225 -0.45 12.33 14.23
CA VAL A 225 -1.45 11.37 13.80
C VAL A 225 -2.62 12.14 13.18
N VAL A 226 -2.95 11.86 11.91
CA VAL A 226 -3.96 12.58 11.12
C VAL A 226 -5.18 11.68 10.93
N THR A 227 -6.28 12.03 11.60
CA THR A 227 -7.51 11.21 11.63
C THR A 227 -8.31 11.26 10.33
N TYR A 228 -8.13 12.31 9.54
CA TYR A 228 -8.84 12.51 8.28
C TYR A 228 -7.88 12.91 7.18
N ARG A 229 -8.00 12.24 6.05
CA ARG A 229 -7.25 12.60 4.84
C ARG A 229 -8.22 12.73 3.67
N GLU A 230 -8.29 13.92 3.10
CA GLU A 230 -9.07 14.15 1.89
C GLU A 230 -8.60 13.27 0.74
N ARG A 231 -9.56 12.61 0.09
CA ARG A 231 -9.28 11.78 -1.08
C ARG A 231 -8.97 12.68 -2.29
N LYS A 232 -7.79 12.49 -2.88
CA LYS A 232 -7.32 13.29 -4.03
C LYS A 232 -7.59 12.66 -5.38
N SER A 233 -7.90 11.37 -5.41
CA SER A 233 -8.19 10.65 -6.65
C SER A 233 -9.06 9.41 -6.42
N VAL A 234 -9.80 9.06 -7.47
CA VAL A 234 -10.51 7.78 -7.60
C VAL A 234 -10.17 7.20 -8.97
N GLY A 235 -9.76 5.95 -9.01
CA GLY A 235 -9.41 5.27 -10.24
C GLY A 235 -9.72 3.79 -10.22
N CYS A 236 -9.70 3.19 -11.39
CA CYS A 236 -9.67 1.74 -11.55
C CYS A 236 -8.64 1.37 -12.61
N GLU A 237 -8.05 0.20 -12.48
CA GLU A 237 -7.09 -0.33 -13.44
C GLU A 237 -7.46 -1.78 -13.70
N GLN A 238 -7.45 -2.16 -14.97
CA GLN A 238 -7.68 -3.54 -15.37
C GLN A 238 -6.52 -4.06 -16.21
N THR A 239 -5.83 -5.06 -15.71
CA THR A 239 -4.88 -5.87 -16.48
C THR A 239 -5.67 -6.96 -17.22
N PHE A 240 -5.50 -7.05 -18.54
CA PHE A 240 -6.21 -8.04 -19.35
C PHE A 240 -5.52 -9.41 -19.25
N LEU A 241 -6.28 -10.47 -19.48
CA LEU A 241 -5.71 -11.83 -19.53
C LEU A 241 -4.78 -11.98 -20.73
N GLU A 242 -5.14 -11.39 -21.87
CA GLU A 242 -4.34 -11.28 -23.08
C GLU A 242 -4.16 -9.83 -23.45
N ASP A 243 -3.03 -9.51 -24.10
CA ASP A 243 -2.76 -8.16 -24.56
C ASP A 243 -3.66 -7.82 -25.76
N ILE A 244 -4.18 -6.60 -25.79
CA ILE A 244 -5.13 -6.15 -26.81
C ILE A 244 -4.52 -5.07 -27.70
N TYR A 245 -4.85 -5.11 -29.01
CA TYR A 245 -4.34 -4.14 -29.97
C TYR A 245 -5.36 -3.74 -31.04
N THR A 246 -6.49 -4.44 -31.14
CA THR A 246 -7.53 -4.05 -32.10
C THR A 246 -8.33 -2.86 -31.55
N PRO A 247 -8.66 -1.85 -32.36
CA PRO A 247 -9.42 -0.68 -31.91
C PRO A 247 -10.74 -1.04 -31.22
N SER A 248 -11.45 -2.06 -31.74
CA SER A 248 -12.70 -2.53 -31.14
C SER A 248 -12.49 -3.09 -29.74
N ALA A 249 -11.51 -3.98 -29.55
CA ALA A 249 -11.22 -4.56 -28.22
C ALA A 249 -10.80 -3.48 -27.23
N VAL A 250 -9.93 -2.54 -27.63
CA VAL A 250 -9.46 -1.44 -26.79
C VAL A 250 -10.61 -0.53 -26.35
N ILE A 251 -11.51 -0.17 -27.28
CA ILE A 251 -12.66 0.68 -26.97
C ILE A 251 -13.66 -0.03 -26.05
N ILE A 252 -13.88 -1.33 -26.21
CA ILE A 252 -14.77 -2.11 -25.34
C ILE A 252 -14.20 -2.13 -23.92
N GLN A 253 -12.91 -2.42 -23.77
CA GLN A 253 -12.27 -2.45 -22.45
C GLN A 253 -12.19 -1.07 -21.80
N LEU A 254 -11.94 0.00 -22.57
CA LEU A 254 -12.02 1.35 -22.08
C LEU A 254 -13.44 1.68 -21.56
N TYR A 255 -14.47 1.26 -22.29
CA TYR A 255 -15.85 1.46 -21.85
C TYR A 255 -16.13 0.77 -20.51
N HIS A 256 -15.72 -0.48 -20.35
CA HIS A 256 -15.90 -1.23 -19.10
C HIS A 256 -15.18 -0.57 -17.93
N THR A 257 -13.93 -0.15 -18.12
CA THR A 257 -13.16 0.54 -17.07
C THR A 257 -13.73 1.91 -16.73
N VAL A 258 -14.35 2.61 -17.68
CA VAL A 258 -15.06 3.88 -17.42
C VAL A 258 -16.33 3.64 -16.60
N LEU A 259 -17.10 2.59 -16.88
CA LEU A 259 -18.27 2.24 -16.08
C LEU A 259 -17.89 1.91 -14.63
N GLU A 260 -16.83 1.13 -14.45
CA GLU A 260 -16.30 0.82 -13.12
C GLU A 260 -15.81 2.09 -12.39
N LEU A 261 -15.13 3.00 -13.09
CA LEU A 261 -14.73 4.29 -12.52
C LEU A 261 -15.93 5.10 -12.05
N LEU A 262 -17.00 5.17 -12.85
CA LEU A 262 -18.24 5.86 -12.48
C LEU A 262 -18.89 5.28 -11.23
N THR A 263 -18.92 3.96 -11.11
CA THR A 263 -19.43 3.27 -9.92
C THR A 263 -18.63 3.67 -8.67
N ARG A 264 -17.29 3.74 -8.79
CA ARG A 264 -16.40 4.14 -7.70
C ARG A 264 -16.56 5.63 -7.33
N ILE A 265 -16.70 6.51 -8.32
CA ILE A 265 -16.97 7.95 -8.12
C ILE A 265 -18.28 8.11 -7.35
N ALA A 266 -19.35 7.46 -7.78
CA ALA A 266 -20.66 7.53 -7.14
C ALA A 266 -20.62 7.01 -5.69
N ARG A 267 -19.98 5.84 -5.44
CA ARG A 267 -19.86 5.25 -4.11
C ARG A 267 -19.06 6.13 -3.13
N SER A 268 -18.09 6.89 -3.64
CA SER A 268 -17.21 7.73 -2.81
C SER A 268 -17.59 9.20 -2.82
N GLU A 269 -18.65 9.59 -3.51
CA GLU A 269 -19.09 10.98 -3.72
C GLU A 269 -17.96 11.90 -4.17
N PHE A 270 -17.04 11.35 -5.01
CA PHE A 270 -15.80 12.02 -5.38
C PHE A 270 -16.05 13.09 -6.45
N GLU A 271 -15.47 14.28 -6.24
CA GLU A 271 -15.58 15.44 -7.12
C GLU A 271 -14.25 15.75 -7.82
N GLY A 272 -13.97 15.05 -8.92
CA GLY A 272 -12.79 15.27 -9.74
C GLY A 272 -13.05 16.16 -10.94
N ARG A 273 -12.03 16.92 -11.35
CA ARG A 273 -12.06 17.79 -12.55
C ARG A 273 -11.02 17.39 -13.58
N THR A 274 -10.08 16.55 -13.23
CA THR A 274 -9.02 16.04 -14.12
C THR A 274 -9.22 14.56 -14.35
N LEU A 275 -9.25 14.16 -15.63
CA LEU A 275 -9.24 12.76 -16.03
C LEU A 275 -7.86 12.39 -16.56
N THR A 276 -7.28 11.35 -16.03
CA THR A 276 -6.02 10.76 -16.49
C THR A 276 -6.29 9.35 -17.01
N LEU A 277 -5.85 9.06 -18.21
CA LEU A 277 -5.85 7.71 -18.78
C LEU A 277 -4.45 7.13 -18.67
N LYS A 278 -4.32 6.04 -17.94
CA LYS A 278 -3.11 5.24 -17.79
C LYS A 278 -3.17 4.05 -18.74
N ILE A 279 -2.13 3.88 -19.53
CA ILE A 279 -1.95 2.72 -20.42
C ILE A 279 -0.62 2.04 -20.05
N LYS A 280 -0.65 0.74 -19.91
CA LYS A 280 0.56 -0.08 -19.79
C LYS A 280 0.59 -1.08 -20.92
N PHE A 281 1.76 -1.21 -21.56
CA PHE A 281 1.97 -2.11 -22.68
C PHE A 281 2.52 -3.48 -22.23
N ALA A 282 2.63 -4.42 -23.19
CA ALA A 282 3.11 -5.77 -22.94
C ALA A 282 4.55 -5.82 -22.38
N ASP A 283 5.40 -4.89 -22.79
CA ASP A 283 6.78 -4.71 -22.33
C ASP A 283 6.88 -4.01 -20.94
N PHE A 284 5.74 -3.75 -20.30
CA PHE A 284 5.61 -3.02 -19.02
C PHE A 284 5.93 -1.53 -19.09
N THR A 285 6.22 -0.97 -20.26
CA THR A 285 6.26 0.49 -20.41
C THR A 285 4.88 1.06 -20.09
N GLN A 286 4.86 2.26 -19.50
CA GLN A 286 3.64 2.88 -19.04
C GLN A 286 3.61 4.35 -19.45
N ILE A 287 2.49 4.77 -19.97
CA ILE A 287 2.23 6.16 -20.30
C ILE A 287 0.95 6.63 -19.62
N THR A 288 0.84 7.94 -19.39
CA THR A 288 -0.36 8.62 -18.93
C THR A 288 -0.70 9.77 -19.87
N ARG A 289 -1.98 10.06 -20.01
CA ARG A 289 -2.50 11.24 -20.70
C ARG A 289 -3.59 11.85 -19.83
N SER A 290 -3.55 13.17 -19.66
CA SER A 290 -4.44 13.86 -18.74
C SER A 290 -5.16 15.03 -19.42
N ILE A 291 -6.39 15.31 -18.99
CA ILE A 291 -7.17 16.46 -19.39
C ILE A 291 -7.95 16.99 -18.20
N SER A 292 -7.90 18.31 -17.98
CA SER A 292 -8.67 19.01 -16.95
C SER A 292 -9.86 19.73 -17.55
N GLN A 293 -10.93 19.83 -16.76
CA GLN A 293 -12.15 20.55 -17.11
C GLN A 293 -12.52 21.52 -15.98
N ASP A 294 -13.22 22.58 -16.29
CA ASP A 294 -13.73 23.52 -15.28
C ASP A 294 -14.89 22.92 -14.47
N LYS A 295 -15.59 21.93 -15.06
CA LYS A 295 -16.70 21.23 -14.41
C LYS A 295 -16.26 19.93 -13.75
N ILE A 296 -17.04 19.49 -12.77
CA ILE A 296 -16.86 18.19 -12.11
C ILE A 296 -17.27 17.07 -13.07
N LEU A 297 -16.48 16.01 -13.12
CA LEU A 297 -16.66 14.85 -13.98
C LEU A 297 -17.42 13.77 -13.20
N LYS A 298 -18.75 13.69 -13.35
CA LYS A 298 -19.61 12.77 -12.59
C LYS A 298 -20.36 11.74 -13.45
N SER A 299 -20.52 12.02 -14.73
CA SER A 299 -21.37 11.20 -15.59
C SER A 299 -20.59 10.49 -16.69
N LYS A 300 -21.22 9.47 -17.28
CA LYS A 300 -20.68 8.81 -18.47
C LYS A 300 -20.51 9.80 -19.64
N ALA A 301 -21.43 10.76 -19.78
CA ALA A 301 -21.34 11.80 -20.81
C ALA A 301 -20.14 12.73 -20.60
N ASP A 302 -19.65 12.90 -19.36
CA ASP A 302 -18.45 13.68 -19.08
C ASP A 302 -17.19 12.87 -19.35
N ILE A 303 -17.12 11.62 -18.84
CA ILE A 303 -15.87 10.85 -18.74
C ILE A 303 -15.55 10.08 -20.03
N LEU A 304 -16.56 9.44 -20.66
CA LEU A 304 -16.30 8.56 -21.80
C LEU A 304 -15.76 9.31 -23.04
N PRO A 305 -16.28 10.48 -23.43
CA PRO A 305 -15.73 11.24 -24.55
C PRO A 305 -14.28 11.68 -24.29
N LEU A 306 -13.98 12.14 -23.07
CA LEU A 306 -12.63 12.54 -22.67
C LEU A 306 -11.67 11.35 -22.67
N SER A 307 -12.10 10.18 -22.16
CA SER A 307 -11.29 8.95 -22.19
C SER A 307 -10.95 8.54 -23.63
N LYS A 308 -11.91 8.64 -24.56
CA LYS A 308 -11.67 8.37 -25.99
C LYS A 308 -10.71 9.39 -26.61
N LEU A 309 -10.82 10.67 -26.23
CA LEU A 309 -9.90 11.71 -26.69
C LEU A 309 -8.47 11.46 -26.21
N LEU A 310 -8.30 11.09 -24.96
CA LEU A 310 -6.99 10.71 -24.39
C LEU A 310 -6.42 9.46 -25.05
N LEU A 311 -7.26 8.46 -25.33
CA LEU A 311 -6.83 7.24 -26.02
C LEU A 311 -6.32 7.51 -27.44
N LYS A 312 -6.89 8.50 -28.16
CA LYS A 312 -6.41 8.89 -29.51
C LYS A 312 -4.97 9.42 -29.53
N GLN A 313 -4.44 9.83 -28.35
CA GLN A 313 -3.06 10.30 -28.20
C GLN A 313 -2.09 9.16 -27.90
N VAL A 314 -2.56 7.92 -27.96
CA VAL A 314 -1.79 6.71 -27.63
C VAL A 314 -1.66 5.85 -28.86
N GLU A 315 -0.43 5.58 -29.28
CA GLU A 315 -0.13 4.64 -30.34
C GLU A 315 -0.03 3.22 -29.78
N TYR A 316 -0.73 2.30 -30.40
CA TYR A 316 -0.69 0.87 -30.08
C TYR A 316 -0.91 0.03 -31.35
N SER A 317 -0.35 -1.17 -31.35
CA SER A 317 -0.41 -2.08 -32.49
C SER A 317 -0.22 -3.53 -32.02
N SER A 318 -0.25 -4.49 -32.96
CA SER A 318 0.12 -5.89 -32.68
C SER A 318 1.58 -6.05 -32.21
N ALA A 319 2.48 -5.13 -32.61
CA ALA A 319 3.87 -5.11 -32.14
C ALA A 319 4.02 -4.40 -30.77
N HIS A 320 3.08 -3.56 -30.39
CA HIS A 320 3.08 -2.82 -29.12
C HIS A 320 1.66 -2.85 -28.48
N PRO A 321 1.20 -4.04 -28.06
CA PRO A 321 -0.16 -4.21 -27.59
C PRO A 321 -0.34 -3.72 -26.14
N ILE A 322 -1.59 -3.36 -25.81
CA ILE A 322 -1.98 -2.86 -24.51
C ILE A 322 -2.23 -4.02 -23.54
N ARG A 323 -1.56 -3.98 -22.40
CA ARG A 323 -1.69 -4.92 -21.29
C ARG A 323 -2.69 -4.46 -20.24
N LEU A 324 -2.81 -3.15 -20.00
CA LEU A 324 -3.64 -2.57 -18.94
C LEU A 324 -4.19 -1.22 -19.38
N ILE A 325 -5.43 -0.98 -19.04
CA ILE A 325 -6.08 0.33 -19.13
C ILE A 325 -6.58 0.75 -17.74
N GLY A 326 -6.36 2.03 -17.38
CA GLY A 326 -6.80 2.56 -16.11
C GLY A 326 -7.17 4.05 -16.18
N PRO A 327 -8.46 4.39 -16.23
CA PRO A 327 -8.90 5.77 -16.05
C PRO A 327 -8.89 6.15 -14.56
N VAL A 328 -8.43 7.36 -14.26
CA VAL A 328 -8.36 7.93 -12.91
C VAL A 328 -8.91 9.35 -12.94
N SER A 329 -9.80 9.66 -11.99
CA SER A 329 -10.28 11.03 -11.75
C SER A 329 -9.51 11.65 -10.58
N TYR A 330 -9.04 12.88 -10.74
CA TYR A 330 -8.32 13.66 -9.72
C TYR A 330 -9.06 14.95 -9.41
N THR A 331 -8.89 15.47 -8.20
CA THR A 331 -9.40 16.81 -7.82
C THR A 331 -8.75 17.92 -8.64
N HIS A 332 -7.43 17.77 -8.93
CA HIS A 332 -6.63 18.73 -9.71
C HIS A 332 -5.47 18.00 -10.42
N LEU A 333 -4.87 18.65 -11.42
CA LEU A 333 -3.69 18.14 -12.12
C LEU A 333 -2.49 18.06 -11.15
N ARG A 334 -1.79 16.92 -11.10
CA ARG A 334 -0.53 16.83 -10.36
C ARG A 334 0.59 17.48 -11.16
N ALA A 335 1.40 18.30 -10.52
CA ALA A 335 2.53 19.03 -11.13
C ALA A 335 3.65 18.13 -11.73
N HIS A 336 3.54 16.80 -11.65
CA HIS A 336 4.53 15.83 -12.13
C HIS A 336 4.06 14.95 -13.30
N GLU A 337 2.88 15.20 -13.87
CA GLU A 337 2.35 14.41 -15.00
C GLU A 337 2.34 15.19 -16.33
N THR A 338 3.02 16.32 -16.39
CA THR A 338 3.31 17.02 -17.64
C THR A 338 4.73 16.66 -18.11
N VAL A 339 4.85 15.57 -18.86
CA VAL A 339 5.82 15.40 -19.97
C VAL A 339 5.24 14.37 -20.92
#